data_24d841d7c69f4abb4144baf833b28b25
#
_entry.id   24d841d7c69f4abb4144baf833b28b25
#
_cell.length_a   1.000
_cell.length_b   1.000
_cell.length_c   1.000
_cell.angle_alpha   90.00
_cell.angle_beta   90.00
_cell.angle_gamma   90.00
#
_symmetry.space_group_name_H-M   'P 1'
#
loop_
_entity.id
_entity.type
_entity.pdbx_description
1 polymer ?
#
loop_
_entity_poly.entity_id
_entity_poly.type
_entity_poly.pdbx_seq_one_letter_code
_entity_poly.pdbx_strand_id
1 'polypeptide(L)'
;MSWFILFLCIFYIGSFGGFLIEIIYRRFAHKKWANPGSLVGPYTPMYGFALMTLTGIYLIFKNIEMNPFIVILIMGVAMTLVELIGGLPYINKPNKVWDYSKYWGNYKGTICPLFSFIWTILSGLYYFLIGPFIINILSYVVDNDILIFILGMLSGIMLIDFICSNKLYKRKNKN
;
A
#
# COMPACT_ATOMS: atom_id res chain seq x y z
N MET A 1 -4.67 -22.36 -9.35
CA MET A 1 -4.46 -20.90 -9.21
C MET A 1 -3.18 -20.66 -8.42
N SER A 2 -2.21 -19.95 -8.99
CA SER A 2 -0.98 -19.59 -8.26
C SER A 2 -1.25 -18.41 -7.33
N TRP A 3 -1.25 -18.65 -6.04
CA TRP A 3 -1.41 -17.62 -5.01
C TRP A 3 -0.37 -16.50 -5.14
N PHE A 4 0.83 -16.85 -5.58
CA PHE A 4 1.89 -15.88 -5.81
C PHE A 4 1.50 -14.86 -6.89
N ILE A 5 0.98 -15.32 -8.04
CA ILE A 5 0.54 -14.43 -9.13
C ILE A 5 -0.63 -13.56 -8.69
N LEU A 6 -1.60 -14.13 -7.96
CA LEU A 6 -2.70 -13.37 -7.40
C LEU A 6 -2.20 -12.20 -6.52
N PHE A 7 -1.36 -12.49 -5.53
CA PHE A 7 -0.84 -11.46 -4.64
C PHE A 7 0.04 -10.45 -5.36
N LEU A 8 0.78 -10.85 -6.39
CA LEU A 8 1.57 -9.95 -7.21
C LEU A 8 0.67 -8.99 -8.01
N CYS A 9 -0.43 -9.47 -8.60
CA CYS A 9 -1.45 -8.63 -9.25
C CYS A 9 -2.02 -7.60 -8.27
N ILE A 10 -2.43 -8.05 -7.08
CA ILE A 10 -2.99 -7.19 -6.03
C ILE A 10 -1.97 -6.13 -5.62
N PHE A 11 -0.71 -6.50 -5.48
CA PHE A 11 0.38 -5.57 -5.16
C PHE A 11 0.49 -4.46 -6.20
N TYR A 12 0.47 -4.78 -7.50
CA TYR A 12 0.57 -3.77 -8.55
C TYR A 12 -0.70 -2.91 -8.65
N ILE A 13 -1.89 -3.51 -8.53
CA ILE A 13 -3.15 -2.76 -8.47
C ILE A 13 -3.11 -1.74 -7.32
N GLY A 14 -2.70 -2.17 -6.12
CA GLY A 14 -2.55 -1.30 -4.97
C GLY A 14 -1.47 -0.23 -5.18
N SER A 15 -0.31 -0.60 -5.72
CA SER A 15 0.81 0.32 -5.92
C SER A 15 0.51 1.42 -6.93
N PHE A 16 -0.11 1.11 -8.07
CA PHE A 16 -0.52 2.09 -9.07
C PHE A 16 -1.75 2.89 -8.62
N GLY A 17 -2.76 2.21 -8.04
CA GLY A 17 -3.94 2.88 -7.51
C GLY A 17 -3.59 3.87 -6.39
N GLY A 18 -2.74 3.47 -5.46
CA GLY A 18 -2.25 4.34 -4.39
C GLY A 18 -1.46 5.54 -4.91
N PHE A 19 -0.65 5.35 -5.95
CA PHE A 19 0.05 6.45 -6.61
C PHE A 19 -0.93 7.47 -7.21
N LEU A 20 -1.99 7.00 -7.89
CA LEU A 20 -3.01 7.89 -8.45
C LEU A 20 -3.77 8.65 -7.36
N ILE A 21 -4.18 7.97 -6.30
CA ILE A 21 -4.87 8.59 -5.15
C ILE A 21 -3.98 9.67 -4.54
N GLU A 22 -2.71 9.38 -4.32
CA GLU A 22 -1.77 10.31 -3.69
C GLU A 22 -1.45 11.52 -4.57
N ILE A 23 -1.32 11.36 -5.89
CA ILE A 23 -1.14 12.49 -6.82
C ILE A 23 -2.38 13.40 -6.80
N ILE A 24 -3.56 12.81 -6.84
CA ILE A 24 -4.82 13.55 -6.79
C ILE A 24 -4.91 14.31 -5.44
N TYR A 25 -4.65 13.63 -4.33
CA TYR A 25 -4.63 14.26 -3.00
C TYR A 25 -3.66 15.45 -2.95
N ARG A 26 -2.42 15.28 -3.41
CA ARG A 26 -1.40 16.36 -3.43
C ARG A 26 -1.82 17.51 -4.33
N ARG A 27 -2.49 17.24 -5.44
CA ARG A 27 -3.03 18.30 -6.30
C ARG A 27 -4.05 19.16 -5.58
N PHE A 28 -4.97 18.54 -4.82
CA PHE A 28 -6.00 19.28 -4.08
C PHE A 28 -5.45 19.93 -2.81
N ALA A 29 -4.65 19.21 -2.02
CA ALA A 29 -4.14 19.70 -0.74
C ALA A 29 -3.00 20.72 -0.89
N HIS A 30 -2.10 20.53 -1.84
CA HIS A 30 -0.88 21.33 -1.99
C HIS A 30 -0.82 22.11 -3.30
N LYS A 31 -1.82 22.01 -4.18
CA LYS A 31 -1.89 22.65 -5.52
C LYS A 31 -0.68 22.35 -6.42
N LYS A 32 0.00 21.23 -6.19
CA LYS A 32 1.20 20.81 -6.94
C LYS A 32 1.04 19.40 -7.49
N TRP A 33 1.53 19.19 -8.71
CA TRP A 33 1.74 17.87 -9.27
C TRP A 33 3.15 17.43 -8.88
N ALA A 34 3.28 16.52 -7.94
CA ALA A 34 4.57 16.00 -7.49
C ALA A 34 4.48 14.50 -7.27
N ASN A 35 5.55 13.78 -7.64
CA ASN A 35 5.63 12.36 -7.36
C ASN A 35 5.52 12.12 -5.84
N PRO A 36 4.53 11.36 -5.37
CA PRO A 36 4.32 11.13 -3.95
C PRO A 36 5.28 10.11 -3.35
N GLY A 37 5.89 9.27 -4.20
CA GLY A 37 6.71 8.15 -3.78
C GLY A 37 8.18 8.48 -3.57
N SER A 38 8.90 7.54 -2.99
CA SER A 38 10.37 7.53 -2.90
C SER A 38 11.03 6.96 -4.17
N LEU A 39 10.24 6.42 -5.09
CA LEU A 39 10.63 5.83 -6.36
C LEU A 39 10.35 6.80 -7.51
N VAL A 40 11.03 6.60 -8.64
CA VAL A 40 10.86 7.46 -9.83
C VAL A 40 9.59 7.09 -10.59
N GLY A 41 9.27 5.80 -10.66
CA GLY A 41 8.11 5.29 -11.38
C GLY A 41 6.75 5.63 -10.75
N PRO A 42 5.66 5.44 -11.51
CA PRO A 42 4.30 5.82 -11.10
C PRO A 42 3.67 4.77 -10.16
N TYR A 43 4.34 4.42 -9.09
CA TYR A 43 3.87 3.43 -8.11
C TYR A 43 4.32 3.77 -6.69
N THR A 44 3.47 3.42 -5.74
CA THR A 44 3.72 3.58 -4.30
C THR A 44 3.61 2.20 -3.63
N PRO A 45 4.72 1.46 -3.44
CA PRO A 45 4.70 0.07 -2.97
C PRO A 45 3.96 -0.14 -1.64
N MET A 46 3.95 0.86 -0.77
CA MET A 46 3.24 0.79 0.51
C MET A 46 1.75 0.47 0.33
N TYR A 47 1.09 1.10 -0.65
CA TYR A 47 -0.32 0.81 -0.95
C TYR A 47 -0.51 -0.60 -1.54
N GLY A 48 0.49 -1.11 -2.27
CA GLY A 48 0.53 -2.49 -2.74
C GLY A 48 0.55 -3.47 -1.57
N PHE A 49 1.44 -3.29 -0.61
CA PHE A 49 1.51 -4.11 0.61
C PHE A 49 0.24 -3.97 1.44
N ALA A 50 -0.32 -2.77 1.54
CA ALA A 50 -1.58 -2.52 2.21
C ALA A 50 -2.72 -3.36 1.61
N LEU A 51 -2.90 -3.30 0.29
CA LEU A 51 -3.96 -4.05 -0.40
C LEU A 51 -3.74 -5.56 -0.30
N MET A 52 -2.49 -6.04 -0.40
CA MET A 52 -2.14 -7.45 -0.16
C MET A 52 -2.54 -7.91 1.25
N THR A 53 -2.25 -7.09 2.26
CA THR A 53 -2.57 -7.40 3.66
C THR A 53 -4.09 -7.48 3.88
N LEU A 54 -4.85 -6.51 3.37
CA LEU A 54 -6.32 -6.53 3.43
C LEU A 54 -6.89 -7.76 2.73
N THR A 55 -6.38 -8.07 1.53
CA THR A 55 -6.84 -9.25 0.77
C THR A 55 -6.49 -10.55 1.49
N GLY A 56 -5.28 -10.66 2.04
CA GLY A 56 -4.85 -11.84 2.80
C GLY A 56 -5.77 -12.09 4.00
N ILE A 57 -6.04 -11.06 4.80
CA ILE A 57 -6.96 -11.17 5.95
C ILE A 57 -8.38 -11.52 5.47
N TYR A 58 -8.88 -10.85 4.42
CA TYR A 58 -10.19 -11.16 3.85
C TYR A 58 -10.30 -12.63 3.42
N LEU A 59 -9.29 -13.18 2.73
CA LEU A 59 -9.27 -14.58 2.28
C LEU A 59 -9.25 -15.58 3.44
N ILE A 60 -8.55 -15.25 4.54
CA ILE A 60 -8.51 -16.09 5.74
C ILE A 60 -9.88 -16.14 6.39
N PHE A 61 -10.54 -15.00 6.56
CA PHE A 61 -11.75 -14.88 7.36
C PHE A 61 -13.06 -15.01 6.57
N LYS A 62 -13.06 -14.92 5.23
CA LYS A 62 -14.29 -14.97 4.41
C LYS A 62 -15.12 -16.24 4.58
N ASN A 63 -14.50 -17.36 4.96
CA ASN A 63 -15.15 -18.66 5.16
C ASN A 63 -15.27 -19.03 6.65
N ILE A 64 -14.89 -18.13 7.55
CA ILE A 64 -14.98 -18.32 8.99
C ILE A 64 -16.19 -17.52 9.48
N GLU A 65 -17.08 -18.17 10.25
CA GLU A 65 -18.23 -17.51 10.88
C GLU A 65 -17.76 -16.61 12.04
N MET A 66 -17.10 -15.50 11.68
CA MET A 66 -16.66 -14.48 12.63
C MET A 66 -17.45 -13.19 12.40
N ASN A 67 -17.72 -12.49 13.49
CA ASN A 67 -18.38 -11.19 13.42
C ASN A 67 -17.57 -10.23 12.50
N PRO A 68 -18.17 -9.69 11.43
CA PRO A 68 -17.49 -8.81 10.47
C PRO A 68 -16.78 -7.62 11.12
N PHE A 69 -17.34 -7.06 12.20
CA PHE A 69 -16.72 -5.93 12.90
C PHE A 69 -15.38 -6.32 13.55
N ILE A 70 -15.25 -7.56 14.05
CA ILE A 70 -13.98 -8.05 14.61
C ILE A 70 -12.94 -8.18 13.48
N VAL A 71 -13.33 -8.72 12.31
CA VAL A 71 -12.44 -8.85 11.16
C VAL A 71 -11.98 -7.47 10.69
N ILE A 72 -12.88 -6.49 10.62
CA ILE A 72 -12.56 -5.09 10.24
C ILE A 72 -11.59 -4.47 11.24
N LEU A 73 -11.74 -4.70 12.54
CA LEU A 73 -10.80 -4.22 13.55
C LEU A 73 -9.40 -4.86 13.36
N ILE A 74 -9.34 -6.17 13.11
CA ILE A 74 -8.08 -6.87 12.79
C ILE A 74 -7.43 -6.25 11.56
N MET A 75 -8.19 -5.99 10.49
CA MET A 75 -7.72 -5.31 9.30
C MET A 75 -7.18 -3.91 9.61
N GLY A 76 -7.89 -3.11 10.40
CA GLY A 76 -7.49 -1.76 10.79
C GLY A 76 -6.17 -1.74 11.57
N VAL A 77 -5.99 -2.68 12.51
CA VAL A 77 -4.73 -2.87 13.23
C VAL A 77 -3.60 -3.27 12.26
N ALA A 78 -3.86 -4.23 11.37
CA ALA A 78 -2.88 -4.67 10.37
C ALA A 78 -2.47 -3.52 9.45
N MET A 79 -3.40 -2.66 9.03
CA MET A 79 -3.11 -1.47 8.23
C MET A 79 -2.24 -0.46 8.98
N THR A 80 -2.51 -0.23 10.26
CA THR A 80 -1.67 0.61 11.12
C THR A 80 -0.25 0.05 11.25
N LEU A 81 -0.10 -1.28 11.31
CA LEU A 81 1.22 -1.93 11.32
C LEU A 81 1.95 -1.78 9.97
N VAL A 82 1.24 -1.92 8.84
CA VAL A 82 1.82 -1.67 7.51
C VAL A 82 2.32 -0.23 7.40
N GLU A 83 1.53 0.73 7.87
CA GLU A 83 1.91 2.14 7.89
C GLU A 83 3.13 2.39 8.80
N LEU A 84 3.16 1.78 9.98
CA LEU A 84 4.30 1.86 10.90
C LEU A 84 5.57 1.31 10.25
N ILE A 85 5.51 0.07 9.71
CA ILE A 85 6.66 -0.58 9.06
C ILE A 85 7.17 0.25 7.88
N GLY A 86 6.25 0.76 7.04
CA GLY A 86 6.59 1.64 5.92
C GLY A 86 7.22 2.96 6.34
N GLY A 87 6.86 3.49 7.52
CA GLY A 87 7.40 4.72 8.08
C GLY A 87 8.72 4.58 8.81
N LEU A 88 9.06 3.39 9.34
CA LEU A 88 10.29 3.15 10.11
C LEU A 88 11.57 3.67 9.42
N PRO A 89 11.79 3.44 8.11
CA PRO A 89 12.99 3.92 7.42
C PRO A 89 13.13 5.44 7.37
N TYR A 90 12.06 6.19 7.65
CA TYR A 90 11.98 7.64 7.51
C TYR A 90 11.91 8.41 8.84
N ILE A 91 11.86 7.72 10.00
CA ILE A 91 11.68 8.34 11.33
C ILE A 91 12.67 9.46 11.59
N ASN A 92 13.95 9.26 11.26
CA ASN A 92 15.02 10.23 11.53
C ASN A 92 15.49 10.97 10.26
N LYS A 93 14.68 11.00 9.20
CA LYS A 93 15.06 11.63 7.93
C LYS A 93 14.33 12.95 7.74
N PRO A 94 14.99 13.97 7.17
CA PRO A 94 14.35 15.27 6.88
C PRO A 94 13.25 15.15 5.82
N ASN A 95 13.35 14.18 4.91
CA ASN A 95 12.41 13.95 3.83
C ASN A 95 11.49 12.78 4.17
N LYS A 96 10.54 13.00 5.08
CA LYS A 96 9.47 12.03 5.36
C LYS A 96 8.49 11.97 4.20
N VAL A 97 7.98 10.78 3.89
CA VAL A 97 6.91 10.59 2.90
C VAL A 97 5.59 11.17 3.43
N TRP A 98 5.34 10.98 4.73
CA TRP A 98 4.28 11.63 5.52
C TRP A 98 4.80 11.97 6.89
N ASP A 99 4.12 12.88 7.62
CA ASP A 99 4.50 13.29 8.97
C ASP A 99 3.27 13.64 9.83
N TYR A 100 3.00 12.79 10.79
CA TYR A 100 1.91 12.97 11.77
C TYR A 100 2.37 13.61 13.08
N SER A 101 3.55 14.22 13.15
CA SER A 101 4.11 14.78 14.39
C SER A 101 3.19 15.83 15.05
N LYS A 102 2.31 16.46 14.26
CA LYS A 102 1.34 17.47 14.75
C LYS A 102 0.05 16.86 15.31
N TYR A 103 -0.18 15.56 15.13
CA TYR A 103 -1.40 14.90 15.58
C TYR A 103 -1.21 14.30 16.97
N TRP A 104 -2.27 14.37 17.77
CA TRP A 104 -2.29 13.81 19.12
C TRP A 104 -2.02 12.28 19.09
N GLY A 105 -1.27 11.81 20.09
CA GLY A 105 -0.97 10.38 20.26
C GLY A 105 -0.11 9.78 19.15
N ASN A 106 0.57 10.61 18.33
CA ASN A 106 1.44 10.08 17.28
C ASN A 106 2.65 9.34 17.86
N TYR A 107 3.07 8.28 17.17
CA TYR A 107 4.32 7.58 17.44
C TYR A 107 5.37 7.98 16.41
N LYS A 108 6.34 8.80 16.84
CA LYS A 108 7.47 9.27 16.01
C LYS A 108 7.06 9.93 14.67
N GLY A 109 5.84 10.44 14.58
CA GLY A 109 5.28 11.03 13.37
C GLY A 109 4.90 10.01 12.27
N THR A 110 4.96 8.70 12.56
CA THR A 110 4.67 7.65 11.56
C THR A 110 3.23 7.16 11.60
N ILE A 111 2.67 6.99 12.78
CA ILE A 111 1.27 6.58 13.00
C ILE A 111 0.61 7.48 14.04
N CYS A 112 -0.71 7.59 14.01
CA CYS A 112 -1.48 8.23 15.08
C CYS A 112 -2.91 7.68 15.13
N PRO A 113 -3.62 7.83 16.28
CA PRO A 113 -4.97 7.27 16.48
C PRO A 113 -5.98 7.70 15.42
N LEU A 114 -5.91 8.95 14.96
CA LEU A 114 -6.82 9.46 13.93
C LEU A 114 -6.68 8.67 12.62
N PHE A 115 -5.45 8.47 12.13
CA PHE A 115 -5.23 7.74 10.87
C PHE A 115 -5.46 6.24 11.04
N SER A 116 -5.17 5.65 12.21
CA SER A 116 -5.54 4.27 12.52
C SER A 116 -7.07 4.06 12.47
N PHE A 117 -7.85 5.03 12.94
CA PHE A 117 -9.30 5.01 12.82
C PHE A 117 -9.77 5.11 11.35
N ILE A 118 -9.15 6.00 10.56
CA ILE A 118 -9.42 6.12 9.12
C ILE A 118 -9.10 4.80 8.42
N TRP A 119 -7.97 4.16 8.73
CA TRP A 119 -7.62 2.85 8.19
C TRP A 119 -8.65 1.78 8.53
N THR A 120 -9.23 1.83 9.74
CA THR A 120 -10.30 0.90 10.14
C THR A 120 -11.57 1.11 9.32
N ILE A 121 -11.96 2.37 9.04
CA ILE A 121 -13.09 2.69 8.15
C ILE A 121 -12.84 2.18 6.73
N LEU A 122 -11.64 2.45 6.18
CA LEU A 122 -11.25 1.97 4.85
C LEU A 122 -11.22 0.44 4.78
N SER A 123 -10.83 -0.23 5.86
CA SER A 123 -10.90 -1.69 5.98
C SER A 123 -12.34 -2.20 5.94
N GLY A 124 -13.28 -1.49 6.53
CA GLY A 124 -14.71 -1.80 6.43
C GLY A 124 -15.24 -1.68 5.00
N LEU A 125 -14.89 -0.60 4.31
CA LEU A 125 -15.22 -0.41 2.89
C LEU A 125 -14.60 -1.52 2.04
N TYR A 126 -13.35 -1.87 2.31
CA TYR A 126 -12.69 -2.98 1.63
C TYR A 126 -13.42 -4.30 1.86
N TYR A 127 -13.74 -4.64 3.11
CA TYR A 127 -14.36 -5.91 3.48
C TYR A 127 -15.71 -6.12 2.79
N PHE A 128 -16.57 -5.11 2.77
CA PHE A 128 -17.93 -5.24 2.23
C PHE A 128 -18.03 -5.03 0.73
N LEU A 129 -17.20 -4.15 0.14
CA LEU A 129 -17.39 -3.73 -1.26
C LEU A 129 -16.26 -4.22 -2.16
N ILE A 130 -14.99 -4.05 -1.76
CA ILE A 130 -13.86 -4.22 -2.65
C ILE A 130 -13.36 -5.67 -2.66
N GLY A 131 -13.26 -6.30 -1.48
CA GLY A 131 -12.71 -7.64 -1.32
C GLY A 131 -13.42 -8.70 -2.18
N PRO A 132 -14.77 -8.82 -2.12
CA PRO A 132 -15.50 -9.76 -2.97
C PRO A 132 -15.29 -9.52 -4.45
N PHE A 133 -15.28 -8.25 -4.88
CA PHE A 133 -15.12 -7.87 -6.27
C PHE A 133 -13.71 -8.18 -6.82
N ILE A 134 -12.66 -7.80 -6.08
CA ILE A 134 -11.27 -8.06 -6.48
C ILE A 134 -11.03 -9.56 -6.64
N ILE A 135 -11.48 -10.39 -5.69
CA ILE A 135 -11.28 -11.84 -5.75
C ILE A 135 -11.94 -12.44 -6.98
N ASN A 136 -13.16 -12.04 -7.29
CA ASN A 136 -13.88 -12.54 -8.47
C ASN A 136 -13.15 -12.18 -9.77
N ILE A 137 -12.73 -10.92 -9.94
CA ILE A 137 -12.02 -10.51 -11.16
C ILE A 137 -10.68 -11.24 -11.28
N LEU A 138 -9.89 -11.30 -10.22
CA LEU A 138 -8.56 -11.86 -10.28
C LEU A 138 -8.56 -13.37 -10.50
N SER A 139 -9.61 -14.10 -10.11
CA SER A 139 -9.71 -15.52 -10.42
C SER A 139 -9.75 -15.81 -11.94
N TYR A 140 -10.25 -14.89 -12.75
CA TYR A 140 -10.25 -15.02 -14.23
C TYR A 140 -8.93 -14.58 -14.88
N VAL A 141 -8.11 -13.81 -14.18
CA VAL A 141 -6.94 -13.13 -14.77
C VAL A 141 -5.64 -13.86 -14.46
N VAL A 142 -5.59 -14.61 -13.36
CA VAL A 142 -4.35 -15.22 -12.82
C VAL A 142 -3.75 -16.32 -13.69
N ASP A 143 -4.54 -16.95 -14.54
CA ASP A 143 -4.07 -18.04 -15.42
C ASP A 143 -3.71 -17.54 -16.84
N ASN A 144 -3.57 -16.21 -17.03
CA ASN A 144 -3.21 -15.61 -18.30
C ASN A 144 -1.68 -15.42 -18.42
N ASP A 145 -1.06 -16.14 -19.36
CA ASP A 145 0.41 -16.11 -19.60
C ASP A 145 0.92 -14.69 -19.94
N ILE A 146 0.15 -13.91 -20.71
CA ILE A 146 0.50 -12.53 -21.06
C ILE A 146 0.57 -11.65 -19.79
N LEU A 147 -0.38 -11.83 -18.89
CA LEU A 147 -0.37 -11.11 -17.62
C LEU A 147 0.83 -11.50 -16.75
N ILE A 148 1.15 -12.78 -16.67
CA ILE A 148 2.31 -13.28 -15.92
C ILE A 148 3.58 -12.64 -16.46
N PHE A 149 3.73 -12.57 -17.78
CA PHE A 149 4.87 -11.91 -18.44
C PHE A 149 4.93 -10.41 -18.10
N ILE A 150 3.81 -9.69 -18.18
CA ILE A 150 3.73 -8.27 -17.83
C ILE A 150 4.10 -8.03 -16.36
N LEU A 151 3.61 -8.86 -15.43
CA LEU A 151 3.94 -8.76 -14.01
C LEU A 151 5.43 -9.00 -13.75
N GLY A 152 6.04 -9.95 -14.47
CA GLY A 152 7.49 -10.19 -14.42
C GLY A 152 8.28 -8.96 -14.89
N MET A 153 7.90 -8.36 -16.01
CA MET A 153 8.52 -7.12 -16.51
C MET A 153 8.38 -5.96 -15.51
N LEU A 154 7.18 -5.72 -14.98
CA LEU A 154 6.93 -4.68 -13.97
C LEU A 154 7.78 -4.90 -12.72
N SER A 155 7.94 -6.17 -12.30
CA SER A 155 8.77 -6.50 -11.14
C SER A 155 10.24 -6.18 -11.37
N GLY A 156 10.77 -6.48 -12.57
CA GLY A 156 12.14 -6.12 -12.96
C GLY A 156 12.34 -4.60 -12.98
N ILE A 157 11.41 -3.85 -13.59
CA ILE A 157 11.46 -2.38 -13.67
C ILE A 157 11.42 -1.77 -12.26
N MET A 158 10.49 -2.21 -11.40
CA MET A 158 10.38 -1.69 -10.04
C MET A 158 11.61 -2.01 -9.19
N LEU A 159 12.22 -3.18 -9.36
CA LEU A 159 13.46 -3.56 -8.67
C LEU A 159 14.63 -2.66 -9.09
N ILE A 160 14.80 -2.42 -10.39
CA ILE A 160 15.83 -1.52 -10.91
C ILE A 160 15.62 -0.09 -10.36
N ASP A 161 14.39 0.42 -10.40
CA ASP A 161 14.06 1.73 -9.86
C ASP A 161 14.38 1.81 -8.37
N PHE A 162 14.03 0.80 -7.58
CA PHE A 162 14.34 0.73 -6.16
C PHE A 162 15.85 0.80 -5.88
N ILE A 163 16.65 0.06 -6.66
CA ILE A 163 18.12 0.05 -6.52
C ILE A 163 18.69 1.43 -6.90
N CYS A 164 18.23 2.02 -8.02
CA CYS A 164 18.69 3.32 -8.50
C CYS A 164 18.30 4.45 -7.55
N SER A 165 17.06 4.48 -7.09
CA SER A 165 16.55 5.49 -6.16
C SER A 165 17.30 5.47 -4.82
N ASN A 166 17.60 4.29 -4.29
CA ASN A 166 18.41 4.15 -3.08
C ASN A 166 19.87 4.62 -3.25
N LYS A 167 20.48 4.39 -4.43
CA LYS A 167 21.84 4.89 -4.72
C LYS A 167 21.86 6.41 -4.83
N LEU A 168 20.89 7.01 -5.50
CA LEU A 168 20.76 8.47 -5.63
C LEU A 168 20.52 9.13 -4.26
N TYR A 169 19.68 8.54 -3.44
CA TYR A 169 19.44 9.02 -2.08
C TYR A 169 20.71 9.03 -1.22
N LYS A 170 21.48 7.93 -1.27
CA LYS A 170 22.75 7.82 -0.54
C LYS A 170 23.80 8.84 -1.02
N ARG A 171 23.84 9.18 -2.31
CA ARG A 171 24.75 10.20 -2.86
C ARG A 171 24.38 11.61 -2.39
N LYS A 172 23.07 11.96 -2.39
CA LYS A 172 22.62 13.29 -1.91
C LYS A 172 22.92 13.55 -0.43
N ASN A 173 23.02 12.51 0.39
CA ASN A 173 23.26 12.65 1.83
C ASN A 173 24.77 12.57 2.20
N LYS A 174 25.66 12.38 1.20
CA LYS A 174 27.12 12.37 1.41
C LYS A 174 27.80 13.70 1.03
N ASN A 175 27.09 14.55 0.31
CA ASN A 175 27.50 15.91 -0.03
C ASN A 175 26.70 16.91 0.84
#